data_7756ffd482b5e51faf68bb79e5571f05
#
_entry.id   7756ffd482b5e51faf68bb79e5571f05
#
_cell.length_a   1.000
_cell.length_b   1.000
_cell.length_c   1.000
_cell.angle_alpha   90.00
_cell.angle_beta   90.00
_cell.angle_gamma   90.00
#
_symmetry.space_group_name_H-M   'P 1'
#
loop_
_entity.id
_entity.type
_entity.pdbx_description
1 polymer ?
#
loop_
_entity_poly.entity_id
_entity_poly.type
_entity_poly.pdbx_seq_one_letter_code
_entity_poly.pdbx_strand_id
1 'polypeptide(L)'
;MEKTKYWIWFSKIKNLGSIKKQELLKRYKIEEIWNLKQEELMSIDGIGEKTAKEILNPKYKIGIENMIKQMKKEKIKLINIDDANYPEKLKQIYDKPISLYVKGNVEILSSFSLAVIGCRQNSKYGEEVAKAVTKGIVKNNIVTISGLAKGIDSICHKSTLKNSGKTIAVIGSSLDIIYPFENKNLVEEIINNGGCIVSEYPLGTKPEKMNFPARNRIISGLSNGVIVIEAKKKSGTMTTVDFALEQGKNVFTIPRKYNK
;
A
#
# COMPACT_ATOMS: atom_id res chain seq x y z
N MET A 1 13.11 -3.92 18.81
CA MET A 1 13.48 -2.51 18.51
C MET A 1 14.80 -2.38 17.73
N GLU A 2 15.77 -3.22 17.99
CA GLU A 2 17.10 -3.13 17.36
C GLU A 2 17.09 -3.32 15.83
N LYS A 3 16.25 -4.21 15.32
CA LYS A 3 16.15 -4.51 13.89
C LYS A 3 15.38 -3.46 13.07
N THR A 4 14.53 -2.64 13.68
CA THR A 4 13.70 -1.63 12.99
C THR A 4 14.52 -0.65 12.16
N LYS A 5 15.72 -0.26 12.65
CA LYS A 5 16.61 0.66 11.94
C LYS A 5 17.04 0.12 10.57
N TYR A 6 17.30 -1.18 10.47
CA TYR A 6 17.73 -1.84 9.23
C TYR A 6 16.60 -1.88 8.19
N TRP A 7 15.38 -2.18 8.62
CA TRP A 7 14.20 -2.18 7.74
C TRP A 7 13.86 -0.78 7.24
N ILE A 8 13.96 0.25 8.09
CA ILE A 8 13.78 1.65 7.68
C ILE A 8 14.84 2.02 6.64
N TRP A 9 16.13 1.75 6.92
CA TRP A 9 17.21 2.01 5.97
C TRP A 9 16.93 1.33 4.63
N PHE A 10 16.61 0.05 4.64
CA PHE A 10 16.41 -0.73 3.43
C PHE A 10 15.20 -0.25 2.63
N SER A 11 14.12 0.20 3.30
CA SER A 11 12.98 0.81 2.64
C SER A 11 13.31 2.15 1.98
N LYS A 12 14.24 2.92 2.54
CA LYS A 12 14.67 4.23 2.02
C LYS A 12 15.48 4.14 0.73
N ILE A 13 16.13 3.00 0.45
CA ILE A 13 16.99 2.86 -0.74
C ILE A 13 16.12 3.03 -1.99
N LYS A 14 16.36 4.13 -2.71
CA LYS A 14 15.69 4.43 -3.98
C LYS A 14 16.27 3.56 -5.09
N ASN A 15 15.53 3.39 -6.17
CA ASN A 15 15.94 2.62 -7.36
C ASN A 15 16.30 1.15 -7.10
N LEU A 16 16.10 0.65 -5.89
CA LEU A 16 16.16 -0.76 -5.56
C LEU A 16 14.72 -1.29 -5.44
N GLY A 17 14.20 -1.83 -6.52
CA GLY A 17 12.83 -2.37 -6.57
C GLY A 17 12.63 -3.52 -5.58
N SER A 18 11.36 -3.80 -5.24
CA SER A 18 10.98 -4.85 -4.29
C SER A 18 11.55 -6.22 -4.65
N ILE A 19 11.64 -6.58 -5.93
CA ILE A 19 12.22 -7.85 -6.39
C ILE A 19 13.69 -7.98 -5.98
N LYS A 20 14.51 -6.96 -6.27
CA LYS A 20 15.93 -6.99 -5.88
C LYS A 20 16.11 -7.00 -4.35
N LYS A 21 15.24 -6.28 -3.63
CA LYS A 21 15.23 -6.33 -2.17
C LYS A 21 14.90 -7.73 -1.64
N GLN A 22 13.95 -8.41 -2.26
CA GLN A 22 13.61 -9.78 -1.91
C GLN A 22 14.78 -10.75 -2.22
N GLU A 23 15.47 -10.61 -3.35
CA GLU A 23 16.65 -11.44 -3.68
C GLU A 23 17.77 -11.30 -2.66
N LEU A 24 18.01 -10.08 -2.17
CA LEU A 24 18.96 -9.84 -1.07
C LEU A 24 18.52 -10.55 0.22
N LEU A 25 17.25 -10.45 0.59
CA LEU A 25 16.68 -11.06 1.81
C LEU A 25 16.61 -12.59 1.75
N LYS A 26 16.61 -13.20 0.55
CA LYS A 26 16.73 -14.66 0.41
C LYS A 26 18.12 -15.20 0.78
N ARG A 27 19.15 -14.37 0.62
CA ARG A 27 20.56 -14.77 0.80
C ARG A 27 21.14 -14.32 2.14
N TYR A 28 20.66 -13.19 2.66
CA TYR A 28 21.22 -12.52 3.83
C TYR A 28 20.12 -12.05 4.78
N LYS A 29 20.42 -12.07 6.07
CA LYS A 29 19.57 -11.36 7.06
C LYS A 29 19.72 -9.86 6.86
N ILE A 30 18.71 -9.11 7.27
CA ILE A 30 18.68 -7.65 7.08
C ILE A 30 19.89 -6.93 7.71
N GLU A 31 20.38 -7.44 8.85
CA GLU A 31 21.56 -6.91 9.54
C GLU A 31 22.85 -7.18 8.77
N GLU A 32 22.92 -8.29 8.07
CA GLU A 32 24.06 -8.66 7.23
C GLU A 32 24.11 -7.75 5.99
N ILE A 33 22.94 -7.51 5.34
CA ILE A 33 22.86 -6.61 4.17
C ILE A 33 23.35 -5.20 4.50
N TRP A 34 23.08 -4.72 5.73
CA TRP A 34 23.56 -3.42 6.20
C TRP A 34 25.09 -3.29 6.20
N ASN A 35 25.81 -4.39 6.37
CA ASN A 35 27.26 -4.47 6.53
C ASN A 35 27.99 -4.98 5.27
N LEU A 36 27.29 -5.43 4.23
CA LEU A 36 27.90 -5.94 3.00
C LEU A 36 28.79 -4.88 2.35
N LYS A 37 29.89 -5.34 1.77
CA LYS A 37 30.80 -4.53 0.95
C LYS A 37 30.35 -4.52 -0.51
N GLN A 38 30.93 -3.62 -1.30
CA GLN A 38 30.58 -3.46 -2.72
C GLN A 38 30.80 -4.75 -3.52
N GLU A 39 31.91 -5.44 -3.28
CA GLU A 39 32.28 -6.68 -3.98
C GLU A 39 31.26 -7.79 -3.68
N GLU A 40 30.85 -7.94 -2.42
CA GLU A 40 29.84 -8.92 -2.00
C GLU A 40 28.47 -8.62 -2.63
N LEU A 41 28.06 -7.35 -2.68
CA LEU A 41 26.82 -6.94 -3.37
C LEU A 41 26.89 -7.23 -4.87
N MET A 42 28.03 -6.95 -5.52
CA MET A 42 28.20 -7.19 -6.95
C MET A 42 28.31 -8.67 -7.34
N SER A 43 28.59 -9.56 -6.40
CA SER A 43 28.53 -11.01 -6.62
C SER A 43 27.10 -11.55 -6.73
N ILE A 44 26.10 -10.73 -6.42
CA ILE A 44 24.69 -11.10 -6.47
C ILE A 44 24.14 -10.80 -7.86
N ASP A 45 23.53 -11.79 -8.48
CA ASP A 45 22.93 -11.65 -9.81
C ASP A 45 21.91 -10.49 -9.85
N GLY A 46 22.01 -9.66 -10.89
CA GLY A 46 21.18 -8.46 -11.07
C GLY A 46 21.60 -7.25 -10.24
N ILE A 47 22.69 -7.31 -9.44
CA ILE A 47 23.26 -6.17 -8.71
C ILE A 47 24.58 -5.75 -9.34
N GLY A 48 24.52 -4.81 -10.27
CA GLY A 48 25.71 -4.17 -10.84
C GLY A 48 26.25 -3.03 -9.97
N GLU A 49 27.39 -2.49 -10.37
CA GLU A 49 28.13 -1.44 -9.63
C GLU A 49 27.25 -0.24 -9.22
N LYS A 50 26.40 0.26 -10.13
CA LYS A 50 25.48 1.37 -9.85
C LYS A 50 24.50 1.04 -8.72
N THR A 51 23.96 -0.18 -8.71
CA THR A 51 23.02 -0.62 -7.68
C THR A 51 23.75 -0.83 -6.34
N ALA A 52 24.93 -1.41 -6.35
CA ALA A 52 25.75 -1.58 -5.15
C ALA A 52 26.13 -0.24 -4.52
N LYS A 53 26.58 0.73 -5.31
CA LYS A 53 26.85 2.10 -4.84
C LYS A 53 25.62 2.78 -4.25
N GLU A 54 24.43 2.57 -4.83
CA GLU A 54 23.17 3.11 -4.29
C GLU A 54 22.82 2.47 -2.95
N ILE A 55 22.98 1.14 -2.79
CA ILE A 55 22.74 0.45 -1.52
C ILE A 55 23.67 0.98 -0.43
N LEU A 56 24.94 1.17 -0.74
CA LEU A 56 25.97 1.60 0.20
C LEU A 56 25.94 3.12 0.51
N ASN A 57 25.10 3.88 -0.18
CA ASN A 57 25.07 5.33 -0.02
C ASN A 57 24.67 5.72 1.41
N PRO A 58 25.55 6.43 2.14
CA PRO A 58 25.34 6.77 3.54
C PRO A 58 24.12 7.66 3.79
N LYS A 59 23.64 8.37 2.75
CA LYS A 59 22.42 9.22 2.85
C LYS A 59 21.22 8.46 3.38
N TYR A 60 21.11 7.16 3.09
CA TYR A 60 19.99 6.33 3.53
C TYR A 60 20.06 5.93 5.01
N LYS A 61 21.26 6.01 5.60
CA LYS A 61 21.47 5.75 7.04
C LYS A 61 21.18 6.99 7.91
N ILE A 62 21.15 8.19 7.30
CA ILE A 62 20.92 9.45 8.00
C ILE A 62 19.44 9.57 8.45
N GLY A 63 19.23 10.09 9.67
CA GLY A 63 17.89 10.46 10.19
C GLY A 63 16.99 9.30 10.61
N ILE A 64 17.47 8.06 10.62
CA ILE A 64 16.69 6.88 10.99
C ILE A 64 16.18 6.96 12.42
N GLU A 65 17.01 7.39 13.38
CA GLU A 65 16.60 7.51 14.78
C GLU A 65 15.48 8.55 14.97
N ASN A 66 15.59 9.68 14.28
CA ASN A 66 14.52 10.69 14.29
C ASN A 66 13.22 10.15 13.68
N MET A 67 13.32 9.37 12.61
CA MET A 67 12.17 8.70 12.01
C MET A 67 11.53 7.70 12.98
N ILE A 68 12.32 6.91 13.71
CA ILE A 68 11.81 6.00 14.75
C ILE A 68 11.09 6.77 15.86
N LYS A 69 11.64 7.90 16.31
CA LYS A 69 11.00 8.77 17.31
C LYS A 69 9.67 9.33 16.78
N GLN A 70 9.64 9.81 15.54
CA GLN A 70 8.43 10.32 14.90
C GLN A 70 7.37 9.22 14.75
N MET A 71 7.75 8.03 14.27
CA MET A 71 6.83 6.88 14.16
C MET A 71 6.19 6.53 15.51
N LYS A 72 6.98 6.53 16.60
CA LYS A 72 6.44 6.29 17.94
C LYS A 72 5.43 7.37 18.35
N LYS A 73 5.77 8.65 18.15
CA LYS A 73 4.91 9.80 18.46
C LYS A 73 3.58 9.72 17.70
N GLU A 74 3.62 9.34 16.42
CA GLU A 74 2.45 9.27 15.54
C GLU A 74 1.74 7.90 15.57
N LYS A 75 2.19 6.98 16.42
CA LYS A 75 1.65 5.61 16.54
C LYS A 75 1.70 4.84 15.22
N ILE A 76 2.74 5.05 14.42
CA ILE A 76 3.01 4.33 13.17
C ILE A 76 3.80 3.07 13.49
N LYS A 77 3.32 1.92 13.04
CA LYS A 77 4.01 0.64 13.13
C LYS A 77 4.70 0.34 11.80
N LEU A 78 5.91 -0.21 11.86
CA LEU A 78 6.57 -0.83 10.71
C LEU A 78 6.35 -2.34 10.81
N ILE A 79 5.80 -2.93 9.77
CA ILE A 79 5.59 -4.38 9.62
C ILE A 79 6.46 -4.81 8.44
N ASN A 80 7.40 -5.69 8.68
CA ASN A 80 8.28 -6.22 7.64
C ASN A 80 7.86 -7.64 7.23
N ILE A 81 8.42 -8.13 6.14
CA ILE A 81 8.04 -9.42 5.54
C ILE A 81 8.28 -10.63 6.47
N ASP A 82 9.15 -10.50 7.47
CA ASP A 82 9.47 -11.54 8.46
C ASP A 82 8.54 -11.48 9.68
N ASP A 83 7.75 -10.41 9.82
CA ASP A 83 6.84 -10.26 10.96
C ASP A 83 5.62 -11.17 10.82
N ALA A 84 5.19 -11.76 11.95
CA ALA A 84 3.99 -12.59 12.00
C ALA A 84 2.70 -11.84 11.58
N ASN A 85 2.68 -10.52 11.75
CA ASN A 85 1.57 -9.66 11.35
C ASN A 85 1.63 -9.22 9.87
N TYR A 86 2.64 -9.64 9.10
CA TYR A 86 2.69 -9.34 7.68
C TYR A 86 1.60 -10.15 6.95
N PRO A 87 0.73 -9.49 6.14
CA PRO A 87 -0.43 -10.16 5.55
C PRO A 87 -0.03 -11.30 4.60
N GLU A 88 -0.52 -12.52 4.86
CA GLU A 88 -0.21 -13.70 4.04
C GLU A 88 -0.61 -13.50 2.57
N LYS A 89 -1.76 -12.88 2.30
CA LYS A 89 -2.19 -12.53 0.94
C LYS A 89 -1.16 -11.68 0.19
N LEU A 90 -0.47 -10.79 0.90
CA LEU A 90 0.53 -9.91 0.31
C LEU A 90 1.88 -10.62 0.12
N LYS A 91 2.19 -11.65 0.90
CA LYS A 91 3.38 -12.50 0.68
C LYS A 91 3.34 -13.25 -0.65
N GLN A 92 2.14 -13.49 -1.17
CA GLN A 92 1.93 -14.27 -2.40
C GLN A 92 2.17 -13.48 -3.68
N ILE A 93 2.13 -12.15 -3.65
CA ILE A 93 2.37 -11.36 -4.86
C ILE A 93 3.85 -11.34 -5.23
N TYR A 94 4.14 -11.32 -6.54
CA TYR A 94 5.50 -11.39 -7.07
C TYR A 94 6.40 -10.27 -6.55
N ASP A 95 5.94 -9.04 -6.64
CA ASP A 95 6.65 -7.81 -6.28
C ASP A 95 6.25 -7.26 -4.89
N LYS A 96 6.03 -8.16 -3.93
CA LYS A 96 5.60 -7.82 -2.56
C LYS A 96 6.49 -6.76 -1.91
N PRO A 97 5.90 -5.80 -1.17
CA PRO A 97 6.68 -4.84 -0.40
C PRO A 97 7.43 -5.54 0.72
N ILE A 98 8.69 -5.19 0.95
CA ILE A 98 9.50 -5.79 2.03
C ILE A 98 9.05 -5.31 3.41
N SER A 99 8.39 -4.17 3.47
CA SER A 99 7.86 -3.57 4.69
C SER A 99 6.68 -2.66 4.40
N LEU A 100 5.81 -2.51 5.39
CA LEU A 100 4.65 -1.63 5.38
C LEU A 100 4.70 -0.71 6.60
N TYR A 101 4.47 0.57 6.38
CA TYR A 101 4.17 1.54 7.44
C TYR A 101 2.66 1.55 7.63
N VAL A 102 2.19 1.37 8.86
CA VAL A 102 0.76 1.23 9.18
C VAL A 102 0.39 2.15 10.34
N LYS A 103 -0.65 2.94 10.16
CA LYS A 103 -1.28 3.75 11.22
C LYS A 103 -2.71 3.30 11.42
N GLY A 104 -3.10 2.96 12.64
CA GLY A 104 -4.40 2.39 13.00
C GLY A 104 -4.33 0.91 13.35
N ASN A 105 -5.42 0.18 13.11
CA ASN A 105 -5.54 -1.23 13.47
C ASN A 105 -4.82 -2.15 12.46
N VAL A 106 -3.73 -2.77 12.90
CA VAL A 106 -2.92 -3.69 12.06
C VAL A 106 -3.64 -5.02 11.79
N GLU A 107 -4.45 -5.49 12.73
CA GLU A 107 -5.07 -6.82 12.64
C GLU A 107 -6.00 -6.96 11.44
N ILE A 108 -6.63 -5.86 11.00
CA ILE A 108 -7.54 -5.90 9.85
C ILE A 108 -6.83 -6.18 8.51
N LEU A 109 -5.52 -6.08 8.44
CA LEU A 109 -4.74 -6.40 7.23
C LEU A 109 -4.89 -7.87 6.82
N SER A 110 -5.13 -8.75 7.77
CA SER A 110 -5.34 -10.19 7.55
C SER A 110 -6.82 -10.55 7.34
N SER A 111 -7.76 -9.61 7.54
CA SER A 111 -9.19 -9.86 7.38
C SER A 111 -9.59 -10.17 5.94
N PHE A 112 -10.70 -10.88 5.76
CA PHE A 112 -11.32 -11.00 4.44
C PHE A 112 -11.76 -9.62 3.96
N SER A 113 -11.36 -9.25 2.75
CA SER A 113 -11.49 -7.88 2.27
C SER A 113 -11.70 -7.80 0.77
N LEU A 114 -12.44 -6.79 0.31
CA LEU A 114 -12.64 -6.49 -1.09
C LEU A 114 -12.14 -5.08 -1.43
N ALA A 115 -11.38 -4.98 -2.50
CA ALA A 115 -10.98 -3.68 -3.02
C ALA A 115 -12.14 -3.07 -3.82
N VAL A 116 -12.48 -1.81 -3.55
CA VAL A 116 -13.45 -1.03 -4.32
C VAL A 116 -12.71 0.13 -4.95
N ILE A 117 -12.61 0.14 -6.26
CA ILE A 117 -11.79 1.10 -7.01
C ILE A 117 -12.59 1.75 -8.14
N GLY A 118 -12.11 2.90 -8.61
CA GLY A 118 -12.71 3.56 -9.76
C GLY A 118 -12.07 4.90 -10.10
N CYS A 119 -12.72 5.63 -10.98
CA CYS A 119 -12.20 6.89 -11.49
C CYS A 119 -12.25 8.01 -10.43
N ARG A 120 -11.34 8.99 -10.60
CA ARG A 120 -11.26 10.18 -9.73
C ARG A 120 -12.38 11.19 -10.01
N GLN A 121 -12.93 11.17 -11.22
CA GLN A 121 -14.05 11.99 -11.68
C GLN A 121 -15.19 11.04 -12.03
N ASN A 122 -15.93 10.60 -11.02
CA ASN A 122 -17.04 9.67 -11.16
C ASN A 122 -18.32 10.40 -11.59
N SER A 123 -19.21 9.66 -12.25
CA SER A 123 -20.58 10.08 -12.51
C SER A 123 -21.44 10.00 -11.24
N LYS A 124 -22.63 10.63 -11.27
CA LYS A 124 -23.65 10.44 -10.21
C LYS A 124 -24.04 8.96 -10.07
N TYR A 125 -24.20 8.27 -11.18
CA TYR A 125 -24.45 6.82 -11.18
C TYR A 125 -23.33 6.05 -10.50
N GLY A 126 -22.06 6.32 -10.85
CA GLY A 126 -20.90 5.69 -10.20
C GLY A 126 -20.86 5.93 -8.70
N GLU A 127 -21.24 7.13 -8.25
CA GLU A 127 -21.32 7.43 -6.82
C GLU A 127 -22.41 6.60 -6.12
N GLU A 128 -23.62 6.52 -6.69
CA GLU A 128 -24.73 5.76 -6.12
C GLU A 128 -24.39 4.27 -6.05
N VAL A 129 -23.81 3.72 -7.12
CA VAL A 129 -23.39 2.34 -7.19
C VAL A 129 -22.27 2.04 -6.19
N ALA A 130 -21.27 2.92 -6.07
CA ALA A 130 -20.20 2.76 -5.08
C ALA A 130 -20.76 2.69 -3.65
N LYS A 131 -21.71 3.56 -3.30
CA LYS A 131 -22.39 3.56 -2.01
C LYS A 131 -23.18 2.26 -1.78
N ALA A 132 -23.94 1.81 -2.77
CA ALA A 132 -24.76 0.60 -2.67
C ALA A 132 -23.88 -0.67 -2.51
N VAL A 133 -22.86 -0.82 -3.35
CA VAL A 133 -21.91 -1.94 -3.30
C VAL A 133 -21.18 -1.96 -1.97
N THR A 134 -20.63 -0.83 -1.55
CA THR A 134 -19.91 -0.72 -0.27
C THR A 134 -20.80 -1.06 0.92
N LYS A 135 -22.06 -0.59 0.92
CA LYS A 135 -23.05 -0.96 1.96
C LYS A 135 -23.29 -2.47 1.99
N GLY A 136 -23.38 -3.12 0.83
CA GLY A 136 -23.53 -4.58 0.73
C GLY A 136 -22.32 -5.33 1.30
N ILE A 137 -21.09 -4.86 1.01
CA ILE A 137 -19.85 -5.41 1.54
C ILE A 137 -19.83 -5.33 3.08
N VAL A 138 -20.13 -4.14 3.62
CA VAL A 138 -20.13 -3.90 5.08
C VAL A 138 -21.17 -4.71 5.80
N LYS A 139 -22.38 -4.89 5.24
CA LYS A 139 -23.44 -5.74 5.83
C LYS A 139 -23.00 -7.20 6.03
N ASN A 140 -22.04 -7.66 5.26
CA ASN A 140 -21.46 -9.00 5.36
C ASN A 140 -20.19 -9.03 6.22
N ASN A 141 -19.89 -7.98 6.99
CA ASN A 141 -18.70 -7.86 7.84
C ASN A 141 -17.38 -7.96 7.05
N ILE A 142 -17.38 -7.61 5.78
CA ILE A 142 -16.21 -7.63 4.91
C ILE A 142 -15.50 -6.26 4.98
N VAL A 143 -14.18 -6.28 5.13
CA VAL A 143 -13.36 -5.06 5.14
C VAL A 143 -13.24 -4.52 3.72
N THR A 144 -13.40 -3.20 3.55
CA THR A 144 -13.14 -2.56 2.25
C THR A 144 -11.69 -2.10 2.16
N ILE A 145 -11.14 -2.13 0.95
CA ILE A 145 -9.81 -1.57 0.65
C ILE A 145 -9.95 -0.57 -0.50
N SER A 146 -9.25 0.55 -0.41
CA SER A 146 -9.13 1.49 -1.54
C SER A 146 -7.88 2.37 -1.43
N GLY A 147 -7.69 3.27 -2.40
CA GLY A 147 -6.45 4.03 -2.55
C GLY A 147 -6.46 5.45 -1.99
N LEU A 148 -7.49 5.85 -1.27
CA LEU A 148 -7.65 7.20 -0.72
C LEU A 148 -7.64 8.33 -1.78
N ALA A 149 -7.77 8.03 -3.07
CA ALA A 149 -7.86 9.04 -4.12
C ALA A 149 -9.22 9.77 -4.10
N LYS A 150 -9.32 10.89 -4.84
CA LYS A 150 -10.62 11.55 -5.09
C LYS A 150 -11.56 10.58 -5.84
N GLY A 151 -12.85 10.81 -5.79
CA GLY A 151 -13.86 10.03 -6.48
C GLY A 151 -14.20 8.71 -5.79
N ILE A 152 -14.22 7.61 -6.52
CA ILE A 152 -14.72 6.31 -6.04
C ILE A 152 -13.99 5.84 -4.77
N ASP A 153 -12.68 6.01 -4.68
CA ASP A 153 -11.91 5.60 -3.50
C ASP A 153 -12.40 6.31 -2.23
N SER A 154 -12.55 7.64 -2.28
CA SER A 154 -13.07 8.43 -1.14
C SER A 154 -14.52 8.09 -0.81
N ILE A 155 -15.35 7.83 -1.84
CA ILE A 155 -16.75 7.43 -1.67
C ILE A 155 -16.81 6.07 -0.97
N CYS A 156 -15.96 5.12 -1.37
CA CYS A 156 -15.85 3.81 -0.72
C CYS A 156 -15.56 3.96 0.77
N HIS A 157 -14.49 4.69 1.14
CA HIS A 157 -14.12 4.87 2.54
C HIS A 157 -15.25 5.54 3.35
N LYS A 158 -15.80 6.66 2.84
CA LYS A 158 -16.90 7.39 3.50
C LYS A 158 -18.16 6.53 3.66
N SER A 159 -18.52 5.76 2.62
CA SER A 159 -19.67 4.87 2.68
C SER A 159 -19.43 3.71 3.66
N THR A 160 -18.21 3.17 3.73
CA THR A 160 -17.85 2.15 4.73
C THR A 160 -18.06 2.67 6.14
N LEU A 161 -17.51 3.85 6.45
CA LEU A 161 -17.63 4.46 7.78
C LEU A 161 -19.07 4.80 8.13
N LYS A 162 -19.84 5.36 7.18
CA LYS A 162 -21.26 5.65 7.36
C LYS A 162 -22.10 4.42 7.72
N ASN A 163 -21.67 3.24 7.29
CA ASN A 163 -22.34 1.95 7.60
C ASN A 163 -21.64 1.19 8.73
N SER A 164 -20.82 1.85 9.55
CA SER A 164 -20.09 1.29 10.70
C SER A 164 -19.13 0.14 10.33
N GLY A 165 -18.65 0.11 9.08
CA GLY A 165 -17.67 -0.87 8.60
C GLY A 165 -16.23 -0.41 8.83
N LYS A 166 -15.30 -1.34 8.62
CA LYS A 166 -13.85 -1.09 8.69
C LYS A 166 -13.26 -1.00 7.29
N THR A 167 -12.30 -0.10 7.09
CA THR A 167 -11.65 0.10 5.80
C THR A 167 -10.14 0.27 5.91
N ILE A 168 -9.43 -0.18 4.89
CA ILE A 168 -7.98 -0.05 4.74
C ILE A 168 -7.72 0.94 3.59
N ALA A 169 -7.04 2.04 3.89
CA ALA A 169 -6.59 2.97 2.85
C ALA A 169 -5.10 2.73 2.55
N VAL A 170 -4.79 2.33 1.33
CA VAL A 170 -3.40 2.20 0.87
C VAL A 170 -3.01 3.49 0.15
N ILE A 171 -1.89 4.13 0.50
CA ILE A 171 -1.51 5.42 -0.06
C ILE A 171 -0.16 5.38 -0.80
N GLY A 172 0.02 6.29 -1.77
CA GLY A 172 1.23 6.41 -2.61
C GLY A 172 2.22 7.48 -2.13
N SER A 173 2.08 7.92 -0.89
CA SER A 173 2.99 8.81 -0.16
C SER A 173 3.30 8.21 1.20
N SER A 174 4.16 8.85 1.99
CA SER A 174 4.34 8.46 3.40
C SER A 174 3.14 8.84 4.27
N LEU A 175 3.05 8.22 5.46
CA LEU A 175 1.91 8.40 6.37
C LEU A 175 1.85 9.79 7.04
N ASP A 176 2.95 10.53 7.06
CA ASP A 176 3.04 11.92 7.52
C ASP A 176 2.69 12.94 6.43
N ILE A 177 2.56 12.51 5.16
CA ILE A 177 2.22 13.37 4.02
C ILE A 177 0.99 12.78 3.30
N ILE A 178 -0.19 13.18 3.75
CA ILE A 178 -1.45 12.70 3.18
C ILE A 178 -1.75 13.40 1.86
N TYR A 179 -2.04 12.59 0.84
CA TYR A 179 -2.47 13.06 -0.48
C TYR A 179 -3.66 12.22 -1.01
N PRO A 180 -4.72 12.85 -1.53
CA PRO A 180 -4.94 14.30 -1.61
C PRO A 180 -5.19 14.93 -0.22
N PHE A 181 -4.81 16.19 -0.04
CA PHE A 181 -4.90 16.88 1.25
C PHE A 181 -6.33 16.96 1.79
N GLU A 182 -7.31 17.06 0.90
CA GLU A 182 -8.74 17.11 1.24
C GLU A 182 -9.23 15.86 1.97
N ASN A 183 -8.51 14.74 1.85
CA ASN A 183 -8.85 13.48 2.53
C ASN A 183 -8.15 13.32 3.90
N LYS A 184 -7.48 14.36 4.41
CA LYS A 184 -6.79 14.30 5.71
C LYS A 184 -7.75 13.96 6.86
N ASN A 185 -8.93 14.58 6.90
CA ASN A 185 -9.92 14.28 7.95
C ASN A 185 -10.46 12.85 7.80
N LEU A 186 -10.63 12.36 6.57
CA LEU A 186 -11.06 10.99 6.30
C LEU A 186 -10.05 9.96 6.84
N VAL A 187 -8.75 10.29 6.84
CA VAL A 187 -7.71 9.43 7.46
C VAL A 187 -7.97 9.25 8.96
N GLU A 188 -8.23 10.33 9.68
CA GLU A 188 -8.52 10.26 11.13
C GLU A 188 -9.83 9.50 11.40
N GLU A 189 -10.87 9.72 10.59
CA GLU A 189 -12.12 8.98 10.69
C GLU A 189 -11.90 7.47 10.47
N ILE A 190 -11.10 7.06 9.48
CA ILE A 190 -10.76 5.66 9.22
C ILE A 190 -10.10 5.04 10.46
N ILE A 191 -9.10 5.71 11.02
CA ILE A 191 -8.35 5.22 12.18
C ILE A 191 -9.26 5.09 13.41
N ASN A 192 -10.05 6.11 13.69
CA ASN A 192 -10.94 6.16 14.86
C ASN A 192 -12.06 5.10 14.80
N ASN A 193 -12.43 4.66 13.59
CA ASN A 193 -13.42 3.58 13.39
C ASN A 193 -12.78 2.19 13.24
N GLY A 194 -11.55 2.00 13.71
CA GLY A 194 -10.88 0.71 13.74
C GLY A 194 -10.34 0.24 12.39
N GLY A 195 -10.21 1.16 11.43
CA GLY A 195 -9.51 0.96 10.17
C GLY A 195 -8.02 1.22 10.27
N CYS A 196 -7.32 1.22 9.14
CA CYS A 196 -5.92 1.62 9.06
C CYS A 196 -5.55 2.26 7.73
N ILE A 197 -4.44 3.00 7.78
CA ILE A 197 -3.77 3.57 6.61
C ILE A 197 -2.45 2.84 6.42
N VAL A 198 -2.15 2.47 5.19
CA VAL A 198 -0.96 1.67 4.83
C VAL A 198 -0.15 2.36 3.76
N SER A 199 1.15 2.36 3.93
CA SER A 199 2.10 2.82 2.92
C SER A 199 3.34 1.93 2.86
N GLU A 200 3.89 1.72 1.67
CA GLU A 200 5.22 1.12 1.47
C GLU A 200 6.34 2.14 1.69
N TYR A 201 6.01 3.43 1.70
CA TYR A 201 6.98 4.51 1.66
C TYR A 201 7.37 4.98 3.07
N PRO A 202 8.69 5.15 3.34
CA PRO A 202 9.17 5.69 4.61
C PRO A 202 8.73 7.15 4.80
N LEU A 203 8.67 7.60 6.06
CA LEU A 203 8.26 8.96 6.40
C LEU A 203 9.08 10.01 5.62
N GLY A 204 8.45 11.13 5.28
CA GLY A 204 9.02 12.18 4.46
C GLY A 204 8.96 11.94 2.94
N THR A 205 8.40 10.80 2.48
CA THR A 205 8.26 10.53 1.04
C THR A 205 7.05 11.30 0.47
N LYS A 206 7.35 12.23 -0.44
CA LYS A 206 6.32 13.04 -1.13
C LYS A 206 5.50 12.20 -2.12
N PRO A 207 4.27 12.64 -2.45
CA PRO A 207 3.46 11.99 -3.48
C PRO A 207 4.07 12.25 -4.87
N GLU A 208 4.65 11.24 -5.46
CA GLU A 208 5.20 11.25 -6.82
C GLU A 208 4.28 10.49 -7.77
N LYS A 209 4.21 10.93 -9.05
CA LYS A 209 3.29 10.33 -10.04
C LYS A 209 3.46 8.82 -10.18
N MET A 210 4.71 8.33 -10.13
CA MET A 210 5.01 6.90 -10.27
C MET A 210 4.62 6.06 -9.05
N ASN A 211 4.48 6.67 -7.87
CA ASN A 211 4.13 5.95 -6.66
C ASN A 211 2.67 5.44 -6.67
N PHE A 212 1.77 6.15 -7.35
CA PHE A 212 0.35 5.78 -7.37
C PHE A 212 0.09 4.47 -8.13
N PRO A 213 0.60 4.27 -9.37
CA PRO A 213 0.51 2.97 -10.02
C PRO A 213 1.22 1.87 -9.24
N ALA A 214 2.44 2.12 -8.75
CA ALA A 214 3.20 1.14 -7.98
C ALA A 214 2.46 0.67 -6.71
N ARG A 215 1.80 1.60 -6.00
CA ARG A 215 0.99 1.30 -4.83
C ARG A 215 -0.20 0.38 -5.14
N ASN A 216 -0.78 0.46 -6.34
CA ASN A 216 -2.02 -0.25 -6.68
C ASN A 216 -1.88 -1.79 -6.56
N ARG A 217 -0.68 -2.34 -6.76
CA ARG A 217 -0.42 -3.76 -6.52
C ARG A 217 -0.66 -4.19 -5.05
N ILE A 218 -0.49 -3.25 -4.12
CA ILE A 218 -0.76 -3.49 -2.70
C ILE A 218 -2.26 -3.48 -2.41
N ILE A 219 -3.04 -2.63 -3.11
CA ILE A 219 -4.50 -2.63 -3.00
C ILE A 219 -5.05 -3.99 -3.41
N SER A 220 -4.69 -4.48 -4.58
CA SER A 220 -5.11 -5.81 -5.07
C SER A 220 -4.50 -6.93 -4.21
N GLY A 221 -3.22 -6.84 -3.84
CA GLY A 221 -2.52 -7.84 -3.05
C GLY A 221 -3.10 -8.08 -1.65
N LEU A 222 -3.59 -7.03 -0.99
CA LEU A 222 -4.26 -7.13 0.31
C LEU A 222 -5.71 -7.63 0.19
N SER A 223 -6.35 -7.53 -0.98
CA SER A 223 -7.75 -7.90 -1.16
C SER A 223 -7.93 -9.38 -1.56
N ASN A 224 -9.14 -9.90 -1.33
CA ASN A 224 -9.58 -11.21 -1.83
C ASN A 224 -10.20 -11.10 -3.23
N GLY A 225 -10.55 -9.89 -3.66
CA GLY A 225 -11.08 -9.59 -4.98
C GLY A 225 -11.20 -8.10 -5.18
N VAL A 226 -11.34 -7.67 -6.42
CA VAL A 226 -11.39 -6.26 -6.82
C VAL A 226 -12.70 -5.95 -7.51
N ILE A 227 -13.41 -4.92 -7.06
CA ILE A 227 -14.66 -4.43 -7.64
C ILE A 227 -14.38 -3.09 -8.31
N VAL A 228 -14.57 -3.02 -9.61
CA VAL A 228 -14.43 -1.81 -10.41
C VAL A 228 -15.80 -1.16 -10.57
N ILE A 229 -16.00 0.01 -10.00
CA ILE A 229 -17.27 0.74 -10.09
C ILE A 229 -17.39 1.47 -11.41
N GLU A 230 -16.38 2.26 -11.73
CA GLU A 230 -16.35 3.07 -12.95
C GLU A 230 -14.90 3.32 -13.36
N ALA A 231 -14.54 3.03 -14.60
CA ALA A 231 -13.19 3.25 -15.11
C ALA A 231 -13.20 3.72 -16.57
N LYS A 232 -12.23 4.55 -16.93
CA LYS A 232 -11.91 4.83 -18.34
C LYS A 232 -10.94 3.76 -18.85
N LYS A 233 -11.03 3.43 -20.15
CA LYS A 233 -10.22 2.38 -20.80
C LYS A 233 -8.71 2.55 -20.60
N LYS A 234 -8.21 3.81 -20.57
CA LYS A 234 -6.82 4.13 -20.22
C LYS A 234 -6.81 4.96 -18.94
N SER A 235 -6.70 4.31 -17.79
CA SER A 235 -6.73 4.98 -16.48
C SER A 235 -5.90 4.22 -15.45
N GLY A 236 -5.50 4.90 -14.38
CA GLY A 236 -4.83 4.27 -13.25
C GLY A 236 -5.67 3.19 -12.54
N THR A 237 -7.00 3.21 -12.70
CA THR A 237 -7.88 2.14 -12.22
C THR A 237 -7.58 0.82 -12.94
N MET A 238 -7.31 0.86 -14.25
CA MET A 238 -6.98 -0.33 -15.03
C MET A 238 -5.65 -0.94 -14.60
N THR A 239 -4.67 -0.14 -14.18
CA THR A 239 -3.42 -0.67 -13.59
C THR A 239 -3.69 -1.54 -12.35
N THR A 240 -4.69 -1.20 -11.54
CA THR A 240 -5.07 -2.06 -10.39
C THR A 240 -5.73 -3.35 -10.86
N VAL A 241 -6.51 -3.29 -11.94
CA VAL A 241 -7.11 -4.47 -12.57
C VAL A 241 -6.03 -5.40 -13.10
N ASP A 242 -5.03 -4.84 -13.82
CA ASP A 242 -3.92 -5.62 -14.36
C ASP A 242 -3.18 -6.35 -13.24
N PHE A 243 -2.82 -5.66 -12.15
CA PHE A 243 -2.22 -6.30 -10.98
C PHE A 243 -3.12 -7.36 -10.34
N ALA A 244 -4.43 -7.12 -10.26
CA ALA A 244 -5.35 -8.11 -9.68
C ALA A 244 -5.36 -9.40 -10.52
N LEU A 245 -5.39 -9.29 -11.84
CA LEU A 245 -5.34 -10.44 -12.76
C LEU A 245 -4.01 -11.19 -12.69
N GLU A 246 -2.87 -10.47 -12.69
CA GLU A 246 -1.54 -11.04 -12.51
C GLU A 246 -1.40 -11.78 -11.15
N GLN A 247 -2.10 -11.30 -10.13
CA GLN A 247 -2.12 -11.89 -8.79
C GLN A 247 -3.16 -13.00 -8.64
N GLY A 248 -3.87 -13.39 -9.71
CA GLY A 248 -4.90 -14.44 -9.69
C GLY A 248 -6.15 -14.05 -8.89
N LYS A 249 -6.44 -12.74 -8.74
CA LYS A 249 -7.62 -12.27 -8.01
C LYS A 249 -8.82 -12.13 -8.93
N ASN A 250 -10.00 -12.43 -8.40
CA ASN A 250 -11.26 -12.16 -9.10
C ASN A 250 -11.47 -10.65 -9.26
N VAL A 251 -11.86 -10.24 -10.47
CA VAL A 251 -12.22 -8.86 -10.80
C VAL A 251 -13.69 -8.82 -11.19
N PHE A 252 -14.43 -7.98 -10.50
CA PHE A 252 -15.85 -7.74 -10.74
C PHE A 252 -16.05 -6.34 -11.32
N THR A 253 -16.95 -6.21 -12.26
CA THR A 253 -17.31 -4.91 -12.87
C THR A 253 -18.80 -4.66 -12.76
N ILE A 254 -19.17 -3.40 -12.68
CA ILE A 254 -20.56 -2.99 -12.68
C ILE A 254 -20.96 -2.61 -14.11
N PRO A 255 -22.05 -3.18 -14.64
CA PRO A 255 -22.56 -2.79 -15.94
C PRO A 255 -22.88 -1.30 -16.00
N ARG A 256 -22.45 -0.63 -17.07
CA ARG A 256 -22.81 0.77 -17.29
C ARG A 256 -24.30 0.85 -17.66
N LYS A 257 -25.01 1.83 -17.11
CA LYS A 257 -26.37 2.11 -17.57
C LYS A 257 -26.29 2.51 -19.05
N TYR A 258 -26.87 1.71 -19.93
CA TYR A 258 -27.03 2.08 -21.34
C TYR A 258 -28.05 3.20 -21.37
N ASN A 259 -27.59 4.43 -21.64
CA ASN A 259 -28.50 5.46 -22.12
C ASN A 259 -28.81 5.10 -23.59
N LYS A 260 -30.03 4.68 -23.84
CA LYS A 260 -30.58 4.63 -25.21
C LYS A 260 -30.67 6.05 -25.75
#